data_5d28fe8b7b66e0c23c0448ddca390de2
#
_entry.id   5d28fe8b7b66e0c23c0448ddca390de2
#
_cell.length_a   1.000
_cell.length_b   1.000
_cell.length_c   1.000
_cell.angle_alpha   90.00
_cell.angle_beta   90.00
_cell.angle_gamma   90.00
#
_symmetry.space_group_name_H-M   'P 1'
#
loop_
_entity.id
_entity.type
_entity.pdbx_description
1 polymer ?
#
loop_
_entity_poly.entity_id
_entity_poly.type
_entity_poly.pdbx_seq_one_letter_code
_entity_poly.pdbx_strand_id
1 'polypeptide(L)'
;MKAYSYYALFQTIVLGNANMLIFNPRSSKDDVKVFAAVATSWDTFFPKAERGLNLHNIAIEGMKNVRIVENNARQTISADKVQVAGVIDIALPDNHGRTRRLTDLKGKVVLLDFQAFGMEGSLKRIMMMRDIYNKYHDRGFEIYQVSFDPEEHFWKTKTAALPWVSVWDENGTRSAVLAQYNVQTLPTFFLIDRNNTLQKRDAQIKDLDAEIQALL
;
A
#
# COMPACT_ATOMS: atom_id res chain seq x y z
N MET A 1 13.69 37.35 27.41
CA MET A 1 13.56 36.97 25.99
C MET A 1 13.34 35.45 25.77
N LYS A 2 13.93 34.53 26.53
CA LYS A 2 13.91 33.10 26.23
C LYS A 2 12.59 32.38 26.56
N ALA A 3 11.78 32.84 27.51
CA ALA A 3 10.46 32.29 27.75
C ALA A 3 9.50 32.45 26.53
N TYR A 4 9.69 33.51 25.77
CA TYR A 4 8.87 33.77 24.58
C TYR A 4 9.15 32.81 23.43
N SER A 5 10.36 32.24 23.31
CA SER A 5 10.71 31.29 22.24
C SER A 5 9.89 30.01 22.31
N TYR A 6 9.55 29.54 23.53
CA TYR A 6 8.66 28.40 23.72
C TYR A 6 7.27 28.67 23.12
N TYR A 7 6.66 29.77 23.49
CA TYR A 7 5.31 30.12 23.04
C TYR A 7 5.25 30.45 21.54
N ALA A 8 6.34 31.00 20.98
CA ALA A 8 6.42 31.31 19.55
C ALA A 8 6.30 30.05 18.67
N LEU A 9 6.75 28.90 19.16
CA LEU A 9 6.65 27.63 18.43
C LEU A 9 5.22 27.11 18.26
N PHE A 10 4.31 27.54 19.14
CA PHE A 10 2.92 27.06 19.13
C PHE A 10 1.94 28.10 18.57
N GLN A 11 2.46 29.12 17.87
CA GLN A 11 1.60 30.09 17.20
C GLN A 11 0.92 29.46 15.99
N THR A 12 -0.32 29.87 15.78
CA THR A 12 -1.14 29.41 14.65
C THR A 12 -1.50 30.57 13.75
N ILE A 13 -1.70 30.27 12.48
CA ILE A 13 -2.34 31.15 11.49
C ILE A 13 -3.66 30.54 11.03
N VAL A 14 -4.61 31.36 10.67
CA VAL A 14 -5.88 30.95 10.10
C VAL A 14 -5.76 30.90 8.60
N LEU A 15 -5.89 29.73 8.00
CA LEU A 15 -5.93 29.51 6.56
C LEU A 15 -7.28 28.89 6.18
N GLY A 16 -8.15 29.71 5.58
CA GLY A 16 -9.53 29.30 5.33
C GLY A 16 -10.27 29.03 6.64
N ASN A 17 -10.82 27.81 6.80
CA ASN A 17 -11.57 27.39 7.99
C ASN A 17 -10.71 26.59 9.01
N ALA A 18 -9.39 26.54 8.84
CA ALA A 18 -8.50 25.76 9.69
C ALA A 18 -7.44 26.64 10.38
N ASN A 19 -7.18 26.34 11.66
CA ASN A 19 -6.03 26.87 12.39
C ASN A 19 -4.83 25.95 12.14
N MET A 20 -3.78 26.49 11.53
CA MET A 20 -2.56 25.74 11.24
C MET A 20 -1.39 26.29 12.08
N LEU A 21 -0.57 25.38 12.62
CA LEU A 21 0.67 25.76 13.29
C LEU A 21 1.62 26.41 12.27
N ILE A 22 2.25 27.53 12.65
CA ILE A 22 3.29 28.18 11.84
C ILE A 22 4.51 27.26 11.69
N PHE A 23 4.89 26.59 12.82
CA PHE A 23 5.92 25.55 12.85
C PHE A 23 5.26 24.20 13.09
N ASN A 24 5.28 23.32 12.11
CA ASN A 24 4.69 21.98 12.23
C ASN A 24 5.75 20.87 12.20
N PRO A 25 6.23 20.42 13.38
CA PRO A 25 7.29 19.41 13.46
C PRO A 25 6.84 18.01 12.98
N ARG A 26 5.54 17.80 12.72
CA ARG A 26 5.04 16.51 12.19
C ARG A 26 5.17 16.40 10.68
N SER A 27 5.22 17.53 9.97
CA SER A 27 5.21 17.56 8.50
C SER A 27 6.47 18.16 7.87
N SER A 28 7.26 18.94 8.65
CA SER A 28 8.41 19.68 8.14
C SER A 28 9.69 19.33 8.91
N LYS A 29 10.71 18.88 8.16
CA LYS A 29 12.05 18.59 8.72
C LYS A 29 12.74 19.81 9.28
N ASP A 30 12.53 20.96 8.65
CA ASP A 30 13.15 22.21 9.08
C ASP A 30 12.49 22.73 10.36
N ASP A 31 11.17 22.56 10.49
CA ASP A 31 10.46 22.89 11.71
C ASP A 31 10.91 22.01 12.89
N VAL A 32 11.17 20.72 12.66
CA VAL A 32 11.77 19.83 13.68
C VAL A 32 13.09 20.38 14.19
N LYS A 33 13.95 20.93 13.31
CA LYS A 33 15.23 21.54 13.72
C LYS A 33 15.01 22.76 14.59
N VAL A 34 13.99 23.57 14.29
CA VAL A 34 13.64 24.73 15.11
C VAL A 34 13.23 24.29 16.51
N PHE A 35 12.37 23.28 16.65
CA PHE A 35 11.98 22.72 17.95
C PHE A 35 13.18 22.19 18.71
N ALA A 36 14.08 21.44 18.06
CA ALA A 36 15.29 20.91 18.67
C ALA A 36 16.24 22.02 19.16
N ALA A 37 16.44 23.07 18.35
CA ALA A 37 17.30 24.19 18.72
C ALA A 37 16.76 24.97 19.93
N VAL A 38 15.43 25.19 19.98
CA VAL A 38 14.79 25.84 21.14
C VAL A 38 14.89 24.93 22.37
N ALA A 39 14.68 23.60 22.25
CA ALA A 39 14.83 22.64 23.33
C ALA A 39 16.25 22.70 23.92
N THR A 40 17.28 22.63 23.10
CA THR A 40 18.69 22.73 23.52
C THR A 40 18.98 24.04 24.24
N SER A 41 18.42 25.17 23.72
CA SER A 41 18.55 26.45 24.37
C SER A 41 17.88 26.48 25.75
N TRP A 42 16.72 25.81 25.90
CA TRP A 42 16.05 25.71 27.22
C TRP A 42 16.87 24.91 28.22
N ASP A 43 17.46 23.79 27.82
CA ASP A 43 18.32 22.98 28.71
C ASP A 43 19.53 23.74 29.23
N THR A 44 20.09 24.62 28.39
CA THR A 44 21.24 25.46 28.81
C THR A 44 20.86 26.46 29.88
N PHE A 45 19.66 27.02 29.85
CA PHE A 45 19.25 28.10 30.75
C PHE A 45 18.30 27.65 31.87
N PHE A 46 17.58 26.58 31.65
CA PHE A 46 16.61 26.02 32.57
C PHE A 46 16.74 24.48 32.58
N PRO A 47 17.86 23.93 33.08
CA PRO A 47 18.11 22.49 33.07
C PRO A 47 16.99 21.74 33.82
N LYS A 48 16.53 20.64 33.22
CA LYS A 48 15.43 19.77 33.70
C LYS A 48 14.05 20.44 33.78
N ALA A 49 13.85 21.58 33.16
CA ALA A 49 12.52 22.18 33.07
C ALA A 49 11.58 21.31 32.22
N GLU A 50 10.35 21.12 32.67
CA GLU A 50 9.31 20.34 32.00
C GLU A 50 9.09 20.79 30.56
N ARG A 51 9.16 22.08 30.28
CA ARG A 51 9.04 22.65 28.92
C ARG A 51 10.18 22.25 28.00
N GLY A 52 11.42 22.17 28.52
CA GLY A 52 12.56 21.65 27.75
C GLY A 52 12.35 20.19 27.37
N LEU A 53 11.95 19.37 28.34
CA LEU A 53 11.63 17.96 28.11
C LEU A 53 10.50 17.76 27.08
N ASN A 54 9.46 18.59 27.17
CA ASN A 54 8.36 18.54 26.20
C ASN A 54 8.83 18.87 24.79
N LEU A 55 9.66 19.92 24.60
CA LEU A 55 10.22 20.26 23.29
C LEU A 55 11.11 19.17 22.73
N HIS A 56 11.92 18.49 23.57
CA HIS A 56 12.72 17.35 23.15
C HIS A 56 11.84 16.20 22.66
N ASN A 57 10.78 15.87 23.38
CA ASN A 57 9.85 14.82 22.97
C ASN A 57 9.19 15.15 21.62
N ILE A 58 8.72 16.39 21.43
CA ILE A 58 8.14 16.85 20.18
C ILE A 58 9.16 16.75 19.03
N ALA A 59 10.41 17.16 19.25
CA ALA A 59 11.46 17.07 18.25
C ALA A 59 11.81 15.62 17.89
N ILE A 60 11.88 14.72 18.89
CA ILE A 60 12.14 13.29 18.68
C ILE A 60 11.01 12.64 17.88
N GLU A 61 9.75 12.91 18.25
CA GLU A 61 8.59 12.41 17.50
C GLU A 61 8.56 12.96 16.07
N GLY A 62 8.83 14.25 15.90
CA GLY A 62 8.92 14.87 14.59
C GLY A 62 10.01 14.22 13.71
N MET A 63 11.20 13.96 14.26
CA MET A 63 12.26 13.26 13.52
C MET A 63 11.85 11.84 13.11
N LYS A 64 11.14 11.11 13.99
CA LYS A 64 10.61 9.78 13.65
C LYS A 64 9.62 9.85 12.49
N ASN A 65 8.67 10.78 12.55
CA ASN A 65 7.66 10.97 11.52
C ASN A 65 8.28 11.38 10.17
N VAL A 66 9.22 12.33 10.16
CA VAL A 66 9.94 12.73 8.95
C VAL A 66 10.70 11.55 8.36
N ARG A 67 11.37 10.74 9.20
CA ARG A 67 12.07 9.54 8.74
C ARG A 67 11.14 8.49 8.14
N ILE A 68 9.94 8.30 8.72
CA ILE A 68 8.92 7.41 8.17
C ILE A 68 8.45 7.93 6.81
N VAL A 69 8.15 9.22 6.68
CA VAL A 69 7.73 9.84 5.42
C VAL A 69 8.85 9.77 4.37
N GLU A 70 10.11 10.10 4.75
CA GLU A 70 11.26 9.99 3.84
C GLU A 70 11.51 8.53 3.41
N ASN A 71 11.38 7.56 4.33
CA ASN A 71 11.52 6.15 3.99
C ASN A 71 10.38 5.67 3.09
N ASN A 72 9.14 6.07 3.37
CA ASN A 72 8.01 5.76 2.51
C ASN A 72 8.15 6.42 1.12
N ALA A 73 8.62 7.67 1.06
CA ALA A 73 8.92 8.35 -0.20
C ALA A 73 10.12 7.73 -0.95
N ARG A 74 11.11 7.18 -0.24
CA ARG A 74 12.21 6.41 -0.83
C ARG A 74 11.77 5.01 -1.25
N GLN A 75 10.75 4.45 -0.59
CA GLN A 75 10.12 3.17 -0.96
C GLN A 75 9.11 3.33 -2.12
N THR A 76 8.69 4.55 -2.47
CA THR A 76 8.16 4.80 -3.82
C THR A 76 9.33 4.72 -4.81
N ILE A 77 9.85 3.50 -4.97
CA ILE A 77 10.78 3.15 -6.04
C ILE A 77 10.09 3.59 -7.32
N SER A 78 10.73 4.49 -8.05
CA SER A 78 10.22 4.91 -9.36
C SER A 78 9.89 3.64 -10.17
N ALA A 79 8.69 3.57 -10.73
CA ALA A 79 8.19 2.43 -11.50
C ALA A 79 9.18 1.94 -12.59
N ASP A 80 10.13 2.78 -13.00
CA ASP A 80 11.16 2.50 -14.00
C ASP A 80 12.35 1.68 -13.48
N LYS A 81 12.45 1.38 -12.18
CA LYS A 81 13.63 0.69 -11.62
C LYS A 81 13.36 -0.62 -10.92
N VAL A 82 12.12 -1.11 -10.92
CA VAL A 82 11.81 -2.45 -10.40
C VAL A 82 11.88 -3.46 -11.54
N GLN A 83 13.07 -3.80 -11.98
CA GLN A 83 13.31 -5.13 -12.53
C GLN A 83 13.43 -6.10 -11.35
N VAL A 84 12.31 -6.46 -10.76
CA VAL A 84 12.28 -7.61 -9.85
C VAL A 84 12.34 -8.84 -10.75
N ALA A 85 13.47 -9.52 -10.73
CA ALA A 85 13.60 -10.83 -11.35
C ALA A 85 12.66 -11.80 -10.61
N GLY A 86 11.43 -11.92 -11.09
CA GLY A 86 10.41 -12.81 -10.57
C GLY A 86 9.33 -12.13 -9.69
N VAL A 87 8.18 -12.77 -9.56
CA VAL A 87 7.13 -12.39 -8.62
C VAL A 87 7.44 -12.92 -7.23
N ILE A 88 6.97 -12.23 -6.19
CA ILE A 88 6.93 -12.78 -4.83
C ILE A 88 5.86 -13.86 -4.81
N ASP A 89 6.22 -15.09 -4.42
CA ASP A 89 5.27 -16.19 -4.41
C ASP A 89 4.16 -15.96 -3.37
N ILE A 90 2.93 -16.29 -3.77
CA ILE A 90 1.76 -16.29 -2.91
C ILE A 90 1.26 -17.73 -2.85
N ALA A 91 1.21 -18.30 -1.66
CA ALA A 91 0.74 -19.65 -1.42
C ALA A 91 -0.43 -19.62 -0.43
N LEU A 92 -1.65 -19.71 -0.93
CA LEU A 92 -2.89 -19.60 -0.15
C LEU A 92 -3.88 -20.71 -0.51
N PRO A 93 -4.84 -21.05 0.38
CA PRO A 93 -5.84 -22.05 0.11
C PRO A 93 -6.88 -21.58 -0.91
N ASP A 94 -7.25 -22.45 -1.84
CA ASP A 94 -8.41 -22.28 -2.71
C ASP A 94 -9.72 -22.70 -2.00
N ASN A 95 -10.86 -22.53 -2.66
CA ASN A 95 -12.18 -22.85 -2.12
C ASN A 95 -12.40 -24.35 -1.83
N HIS A 96 -11.50 -25.22 -2.28
CA HIS A 96 -11.46 -26.64 -1.98
C HIS A 96 -10.44 -27.01 -0.88
N GLY A 97 -9.77 -25.99 -0.28
CA GLY A 97 -8.74 -26.16 0.75
C GLY A 97 -7.38 -26.62 0.20
N ARG A 98 -7.15 -26.54 -1.10
CA ARG A 98 -5.86 -26.86 -1.70
C ARG A 98 -4.99 -25.62 -1.76
N THR A 99 -3.74 -25.73 -1.31
CA THR A 99 -2.79 -24.62 -1.48
C THR A 99 -2.47 -24.40 -2.95
N ARG A 100 -2.70 -23.18 -3.44
CA ARG A 100 -2.38 -22.76 -4.80
C ARG A 100 -1.24 -21.75 -4.72
N ARG A 101 -0.25 -21.93 -5.57
CA ARG A 101 0.88 -21.01 -5.64
C ARG A 101 0.79 -20.15 -6.90
N LEU A 102 1.11 -18.88 -6.75
CA LEU A 102 1.19 -17.96 -7.90
C LEU A 102 2.27 -18.41 -8.87
N THR A 103 3.40 -18.88 -8.37
CA THR A 103 4.54 -19.34 -9.17
C THR A 103 4.25 -20.60 -9.98
N ASP A 104 3.24 -21.40 -9.63
CA ASP A 104 2.80 -22.57 -10.41
C ASP A 104 2.20 -22.17 -11.78
N LEU A 105 1.84 -20.91 -11.94
CA LEU A 105 1.30 -20.37 -13.20
C LEU A 105 2.37 -19.87 -14.18
N LYS A 106 3.65 -20.14 -13.90
CA LYS A 106 4.73 -19.84 -14.83
C LYS A 106 4.46 -20.42 -16.21
N GLY A 107 4.72 -19.64 -17.25
CA GLY A 107 4.40 -19.98 -18.64
C GLY A 107 3.08 -19.39 -19.13
N LYS A 108 2.26 -18.85 -18.24
CA LYS A 108 1.04 -18.11 -18.56
C LYS A 108 1.22 -16.61 -18.30
N VAL A 109 0.44 -15.80 -19.01
CA VAL A 109 0.21 -14.40 -18.64
C VAL A 109 -0.81 -14.39 -17.51
N VAL A 110 -0.48 -13.77 -16.37
CA VAL A 110 -1.32 -13.85 -15.18
C VAL A 110 -1.80 -12.45 -14.77
N LEU A 111 -3.11 -12.34 -14.57
CA LEU A 111 -3.71 -11.21 -13.85
C LEU A 111 -3.77 -11.57 -12.37
N LEU A 112 -2.89 -10.99 -11.57
CA LEU A 112 -2.91 -11.09 -10.11
C LEU A 112 -3.86 -10.03 -9.58
N ASP A 113 -4.99 -10.46 -9.03
CA ASP A 113 -6.07 -9.58 -8.57
C ASP A 113 -6.24 -9.65 -7.06
N PHE A 114 -6.15 -8.50 -6.40
CA PHE A 114 -6.39 -8.32 -4.97
C PHE A 114 -7.73 -7.64 -4.75
N GLN A 115 -8.65 -8.31 -4.07
CA GLN A 115 -10.00 -7.78 -3.87
C GLN A 115 -10.68 -8.26 -2.59
N ALA A 116 -11.85 -7.70 -2.30
CA ALA A 116 -12.84 -8.22 -1.38
C ALA A 116 -14.22 -8.17 -2.05
N PHE A 117 -14.93 -9.30 -2.05
CA PHE A 117 -16.25 -9.40 -2.69
C PHE A 117 -17.33 -8.56 -2.00
N GLY A 118 -17.13 -8.23 -0.72
CA GLY A 118 -18.01 -7.34 0.04
C GLY A 118 -17.93 -5.87 -0.38
N MET A 119 -16.99 -5.48 -1.23
CA MET A 119 -16.84 -4.09 -1.68
C MET A 119 -17.82 -3.74 -2.80
N GLU A 120 -18.22 -2.46 -2.83
CA GLU A 120 -19.05 -1.92 -3.91
C GLU A 120 -18.35 -2.08 -5.27
N GLY A 121 -19.11 -2.44 -6.29
CA GLY A 121 -18.58 -2.65 -7.64
C GLY A 121 -17.91 -4.00 -7.90
N SER A 122 -17.76 -4.88 -6.89
CA SER A 122 -17.13 -6.18 -7.04
C SER A 122 -17.80 -7.04 -8.12
N LEU A 123 -19.12 -7.02 -8.22
CA LEU A 123 -19.85 -7.78 -9.25
C LEU A 123 -19.49 -7.32 -10.67
N LYS A 124 -19.48 -6.02 -10.91
CA LYS A 124 -19.09 -5.46 -12.22
C LYS A 124 -17.67 -5.87 -12.60
N ARG A 125 -16.76 -5.87 -11.61
CA ARG A 125 -15.38 -6.29 -11.81
C ARG A 125 -15.30 -7.78 -12.18
N ILE A 126 -16.02 -8.65 -11.49
CA ILE A 126 -16.08 -10.09 -11.80
C ILE A 126 -16.61 -10.34 -13.22
N MET A 127 -17.62 -9.59 -13.65
CA MET A 127 -18.13 -9.71 -15.03
C MET A 127 -17.07 -9.33 -16.05
N MET A 128 -16.39 -8.20 -15.87
CA MET A 128 -15.27 -7.78 -16.73
C MET A 128 -14.15 -8.83 -16.77
N MET A 129 -13.76 -9.37 -15.62
CA MET A 129 -12.74 -10.42 -15.54
C MET A 129 -13.17 -11.70 -16.26
N ARG A 130 -14.45 -12.07 -16.18
CA ARG A 130 -14.99 -13.24 -16.88
C ARG A 130 -14.91 -13.08 -18.40
N ASP A 131 -15.22 -11.89 -18.91
CA ASP A 131 -15.12 -11.60 -20.33
C ASP A 131 -13.67 -11.72 -20.82
N ILE A 132 -12.73 -11.15 -20.08
CA ILE A 132 -11.29 -11.25 -20.36
C ILE A 132 -10.82 -12.71 -20.26
N TYR A 133 -11.21 -13.43 -19.22
CA TYR A 133 -10.84 -14.82 -19.02
C TYR A 133 -11.32 -15.69 -20.19
N ASN A 134 -12.59 -15.59 -20.58
CA ASN A 134 -13.15 -16.33 -21.70
C ASN A 134 -12.46 -16.02 -23.02
N LYS A 135 -11.99 -14.77 -23.18
CA LYS A 135 -11.31 -14.35 -24.43
C LYS A 135 -9.88 -14.90 -24.55
N TYR A 136 -9.17 -15.04 -23.42
CA TYR A 136 -7.72 -15.26 -23.44
C TYR A 136 -7.22 -16.54 -22.77
N HIS A 137 -8.07 -17.24 -22.01
CA HIS A 137 -7.65 -18.43 -21.26
C HIS A 137 -7.00 -19.49 -22.15
N ASP A 138 -7.62 -19.81 -23.27
CA ASP A 138 -7.12 -20.84 -24.22
C ASP A 138 -5.81 -20.41 -24.90
N ARG A 139 -5.45 -19.14 -24.79
CA ARG A 139 -4.20 -18.59 -25.33
C ARG A 139 -3.07 -18.51 -24.31
N GLY A 140 -3.29 -19.05 -23.09
CA GLY A 140 -2.30 -19.07 -22.03
C GLY A 140 -2.40 -17.90 -21.06
N PHE A 141 -3.61 -17.36 -20.88
CA PHE A 141 -3.92 -16.38 -19.83
C PHE A 141 -4.52 -17.07 -18.61
N GLU A 142 -4.26 -16.54 -17.41
CA GLU A 142 -4.85 -17.01 -16.16
C GLU A 142 -5.15 -15.83 -15.22
N ILE A 143 -6.10 -16.02 -14.31
CA ILE A 143 -6.35 -15.09 -13.22
C ILE A 143 -6.00 -15.78 -11.92
N TYR A 144 -5.17 -15.13 -11.10
CA TYR A 144 -4.91 -15.51 -9.73
C TYR A 144 -5.51 -14.44 -8.81
N GLN A 145 -6.64 -14.77 -8.22
CA GLN A 145 -7.43 -13.82 -7.43
C GLN A 145 -7.26 -14.10 -5.95
N VAL A 146 -6.79 -13.09 -5.21
CA VAL A 146 -6.64 -13.13 -3.75
C VAL A 146 -7.76 -12.34 -3.11
N SER A 147 -8.57 -13.01 -2.30
CA SER A 147 -9.64 -12.39 -1.53
C SER A 147 -9.19 -12.09 -0.11
N PHE A 148 -9.57 -10.90 0.36
CA PHE A 148 -9.36 -10.42 1.72
C PHE A 148 -10.68 -10.22 2.47
N ASP A 149 -11.73 -10.93 2.06
CA ASP A 149 -13.00 -10.93 2.77
C ASP A 149 -12.84 -11.51 4.18
N PRO A 150 -13.52 -10.93 5.19
CA PRO A 150 -13.36 -11.39 6.58
C PRO A 150 -13.95 -12.76 6.86
N GLU A 151 -14.87 -13.23 6.01
CA GLU A 151 -15.61 -14.49 6.23
C GLU A 151 -15.34 -15.50 5.10
N GLU A 152 -14.76 -16.63 5.46
CA GLU A 152 -14.45 -17.73 4.54
C GLU A 152 -15.68 -18.25 3.81
N HIS A 153 -16.79 -18.44 4.52
CA HIS A 153 -18.03 -18.96 3.93
C HIS A 153 -18.60 -18.04 2.87
N PHE A 154 -18.56 -16.72 3.11
CA PHE A 154 -18.98 -15.72 2.14
C PHE A 154 -18.12 -15.79 0.88
N TRP A 155 -16.78 -15.79 1.04
CA TRP A 155 -15.86 -15.94 -0.05
C TRP A 155 -16.07 -17.23 -0.86
N LYS A 156 -16.18 -18.40 -0.19
CA LYS A 156 -16.45 -19.70 -0.85
C LYS A 156 -17.71 -19.65 -1.70
N THR A 157 -18.77 -19.04 -1.18
CA THR A 157 -20.04 -18.89 -1.92
C THR A 157 -19.87 -18.04 -3.17
N LYS A 158 -19.11 -16.92 -3.08
CA LYS A 158 -18.86 -16.02 -4.20
C LYS A 158 -17.96 -16.61 -5.27
N THR A 159 -17.04 -17.49 -4.90
CA THR A 159 -16.03 -18.06 -5.81
C THR A 159 -16.40 -19.43 -6.38
N ALA A 160 -17.46 -20.07 -5.90
CA ALA A 160 -17.85 -21.43 -6.29
C ALA A 160 -18.02 -21.62 -7.81
N ALA A 161 -18.46 -20.59 -8.54
CA ALA A 161 -18.70 -20.62 -9.99
C ALA A 161 -17.65 -19.84 -10.80
N LEU A 162 -16.54 -19.46 -10.19
CA LEU A 162 -15.48 -18.76 -10.92
C LEU A 162 -14.56 -19.77 -11.62
N PRO A 163 -14.22 -19.55 -12.91
CA PRO A 163 -13.45 -20.50 -13.69
C PRO A 163 -11.93 -20.40 -13.46
N TRP A 164 -11.46 -19.41 -12.72
CA TRP A 164 -10.04 -19.15 -12.47
C TRP A 164 -9.61 -19.50 -11.05
N VAL A 165 -8.31 -19.34 -10.77
CA VAL A 165 -7.75 -19.59 -9.44
C VAL A 165 -8.20 -18.49 -8.48
N SER A 166 -8.99 -18.83 -7.46
CA SER A 166 -9.38 -17.93 -6.39
C SER A 166 -8.91 -18.49 -5.06
N VAL A 167 -8.15 -17.69 -4.32
CA VAL A 167 -7.58 -18.04 -3.01
C VAL A 167 -8.02 -17.03 -1.95
N TRP A 168 -7.92 -17.42 -0.69
CA TRP A 168 -8.37 -16.60 0.43
C TRP A 168 -7.26 -16.41 1.47
N ASP A 169 -7.09 -15.16 1.91
CA ASP A 169 -6.21 -14.81 3.00
C ASP A 169 -7.03 -14.44 4.25
N GLU A 170 -6.98 -15.29 5.26
CA GLU A 170 -7.70 -15.13 6.54
C GLU A 170 -7.29 -13.88 7.32
N ASN A 171 -6.09 -13.34 7.05
CA ASN A 171 -5.59 -12.14 7.72
C ASN A 171 -6.26 -10.85 7.22
N GLY A 172 -7.05 -10.91 6.14
CA GLY A 172 -7.78 -9.78 5.59
C GLY A 172 -6.87 -8.59 5.33
N THR A 173 -7.24 -7.41 5.79
CA THR A 173 -6.45 -6.17 5.59
C THR A 173 -5.11 -6.14 6.32
N ARG A 174 -4.83 -7.10 7.21
CA ARG A 174 -3.54 -7.24 7.91
C ARG A 174 -2.61 -8.23 7.23
N SER A 175 -2.95 -8.70 6.06
CA SER A 175 -2.17 -9.65 5.28
C SER A 175 -0.76 -9.15 4.97
N ALA A 176 0.24 -10.01 5.19
CA ALA A 176 1.61 -9.75 4.78
C ALA A 176 1.73 -9.65 3.25
N VAL A 177 0.85 -10.31 2.49
CA VAL A 177 0.83 -10.27 1.03
C VAL A 177 0.53 -8.86 0.52
N LEU A 178 -0.41 -8.13 1.16
CA LEU A 178 -0.69 -6.74 0.81
C LEU A 178 0.55 -5.85 0.99
N ALA A 179 1.30 -6.05 2.09
CA ALA A 179 2.52 -5.30 2.35
C ALA A 179 3.63 -5.64 1.34
N GLN A 180 3.81 -6.93 1.01
CA GLN A 180 4.82 -7.41 0.05
C GLN A 180 4.60 -6.83 -1.35
N TYR A 181 3.35 -6.71 -1.79
CA TYR A 181 2.98 -6.14 -3.09
C TYR A 181 2.71 -4.63 -3.04
N ASN A 182 2.96 -3.98 -1.89
CA ASN A 182 2.68 -2.56 -1.65
C ASN A 182 1.25 -2.15 -2.07
N VAL A 183 0.27 -2.99 -1.69
CA VAL A 183 -1.15 -2.74 -1.96
C VAL A 183 -1.71 -1.89 -0.83
N GLN A 184 -2.11 -0.66 -1.16
CA GLN A 184 -2.64 0.32 -0.21
C GLN A 184 -4.17 0.36 -0.21
N THR A 185 -4.78 0.00 -1.32
CA THR A 185 -6.24 0.04 -1.53
C THR A 185 -6.70 -1.19 -2.30
N LEU A 186 -7.90 -1.66 -2.00
CA LEU A 186 -8.59 -2.69 -2.79
C LEU A 186 -9.72 -2.05 -3.60
N PRO A 187 -10.02 -2.56 -4.78
CA PRO A 187 -9.27 -3.59 -5.50
C PRO A 187 -8.00 -3.04 -6.16
N THR A 188 -6.97 -3.87 -6.29
CA THR A 188 -5.74 -3.58 -7.03
C THR A 188 -5.34 -4.81 -7.83
N PHE A 189 -4.81 -4.65 -9.03
CA PHE A 189 -4.31 -5.78 -9.81
C PHE A 189 -2.95 -5.51 -10.45
N PHE A 190 -2.28 -6.60 -10.78
CA PHE A 190 -0.99 -6.59 -11.45
C PHE A 190 -1.03 -7.53 -12.66
N LEU A 191 -0.29 -7.19 -13.68
CA LEU A 191 -0.08 -8.03 -14.86
C LEU A 191 1.32 -8.64 -14.80
N ILE A 192 1.38 -9.97 -14.96
CA ILE A 192 2.58 -10.79 -14.85
C ILE A 192 2.77 -11.52 -16.18
N ASP A 193 3.99 -11.53 -16.69
CA ASP A 193 4.31 -12.21 -17.93
C ASP A 193 4.55 -13.71 -17.76
N ARG A 194 4.79 -14.42 -18.87
CA ARG A 194 5.06 -15.86 -18.90
C ARG A 194 6.34 -16.27 -18.15
N ASN A 195 7.24 -15.34 -17.88
CA ASN A 195 8.48 -15.57 -17.12
C ASN A 195 8.32 -15.39 -15.63
N ASN A 196 7.10 -15.15 -15.14
CA ASN A 196 6.80 -14.74 -13.78
C ASN A 196 7.41 -13.36 -13.42
N THR A 197 7.48 -12.44 -14.37
CA THR A 197 7.93 -11.07 -14.12
C THR A 197 6.74 -10.14 -14.04
N LEU A 198 6.66 -9.35 -12.99
CA LEU A 198 5.64 -8.32 -12.82
C LEU A 198 5.89 -7.20 -13.85
N GLN A 199 4.93 -6.98 -14.73
CA GLN A 199 5.05 -6.02 -15.83
C GLN A 199 4.44 -4.67 -15.48
N LYS A 200 3.17 -4.66 -15.03
CA LYS A 200 2.43 -3.44 -14.75
C LYS A 200 1.48 -3.59 -13.57
N ARG A 201 1.22 -2.48 -12.92
CA ARG A 201 0.16 -2.32 -11.93
C ARG A 201 -1.05 -1.62 -12.56
N ASP A 202 -2.24 -1.79 -12.00
CA ASP A 202 -3.51 -1.20 -12.43
C ASP A 202 -3.42 0.29 -12.79
N ALA A 203 -2.77 1.10 -11.95
CA ALA A 203 -2.59 2.53 -12.19
C ALA A 203 -1.78 2.87 -13.46
N GLN A 204 -1.02 1.92 -14.01
CA GLN A 204 -0.22 2.06 -15.22
C GLN A 204 -0.94 1.54 -16.47
N ILE A 205 -2.08 0.85 -16.29
CA ILE A 205 -2.82 0.16 -17.34
C ILE A 205 -4.01 1.02 -17.76
N LYS A 206 -3.98 1.52 -18.98
CA LYS A 206 -5.09 2.28 -19.57
C LYS A 206 -6.09 1.38 -20.29
N ASP A 207 -5.60 0.32 -20.92
CA ASP A 207 -6.37 -0.67 -21.64
C ASP A 207 -5.84 -2.06 -21.28
N LEU A 208 -6.56 -2.76 -20.40
CA LEU A 208 -6.16 -4.07 -19.91
C LEU A 208 -6.18 -5.13 -21.03
N ASP A 209 -7.12 -5.02 -21.96
CA ASP A 209 -7.24 -5.95 -23.08
C ASP A 209 -6.02 -5.87 -23.99
N ALA A 210 -5.60 -4.67 -24.37
CA ALA A 210 -4.41 -4.44 -25.19
C ALA A 210 -3.12 -4.91 -24.49
N GLU A 211 -3.00 -4.68 -23.17
CA GLU A 211 -1.82 -5.09 -22.40
C GLU A 211 -1.70 -6.62 -22.28
N ILE A 212 -2.81 -7.31 -22.04
CA ILE A 212 -2.83 -8.78 -22.01
C ILE A 212 -2.43 -9.32 -23.40
N GLN A 213 -3.00 -8.77 -24.46
CA GLN A 213 -2.72 -9.19 -25.82
C GLN A 213 -1.25 -9.01 -26.21
N ALA A 214 -0.59 -7.97 -25.70
CA ALA A 214 0.83 -7.72 -25.95
C ALA A 214 1.77 -8.72 -25.26
N LEU A 215 1.32 -9.41 -24.20
CA LEU A 215 2.11 -10.38 -23.43
C LEU A 215 1.84 -11.84 -23.84
N LEU A 216 0.75 -12.11 -24.58
CA LEU A 216 0.36 -13.43 -25.07
C LEU A 216 1.16 -13.86 -26.31
#